data_7df370d2937afb9d746dd730b10dced2
#
_entry.id   7df370d2937afb9d746dd730b10dced2
#
_cell.length_a   1.000
_cell.length_b   1.000
_cell.length_c   1.000
_cell.angle_alpha   90.00
_cell.angle_beta   90.00
_cell.angle_gamma   90.00
#
_symmetry.space_group_name_H-M   'P 1'
#
loop_
_entity.id
_entity.type
_entity.pdbx_description
1 polymer ?
#
loop_
_entity_poly.entity_id
_entity_poly.type
_entity_poly.pdbx_seq_one_letter_code
_entity_poly.pdbx_strand_id
1 'polypeptide(L)'
;MRYDKLINGYKFGSFSCVTKNNKKLKLGLIYLESFGRCIPSFTTNLLKSNSIIVSQKHLKKTDRIKCILTNSGCANTACGKDGIKITEEICEVLASKLNVRKEEILVASTGVIGVPLPKKDIINYLPQLISSLSDSKNSVVKFAKSILTTDTEPKIVYRSFDSKNILCIAKGAGMIAPQLNLYKPHATMLVFLLTDLSLEKNLMEEIMNNVVIPSFNSFSIDGDTSPNDTIFFVSLDEKPVKLTRAEIKKLYNVIKNVCDETIRKLLFDGEGVTKVVKIVITNCPKKYAEVIAKTVSNSLLVKTAFHGADPNWGRILAAIGRSGIKFDINKVDIYIGRYCVVKNGTSNFVDDAVVRKVMLKNFFEIKINMNLTKAKEFIFYTTDLSKKYVDINSKYKT
;
A
#
# COMPACT_ATOMS: atom_id res chain seq x y z
N MET A 1 -15.57 -4.78 29.33
CA MET A 1 -16.16 -3.88 28.32
C MET A 1 -15.55 -4.22 26.96
N ARG A 2 -16.31 -4.79 26.02
CA ARG A 2 -15.84 -4.98 24.64
C ARG A 2 -15.81 -3.60 23.99
N TYR A 3 -14.64 -3.12 23.63
CA TYR A 3 -14.49 -1.88 22.88
C TYR A 3 -15.16 -2.06 21.49
N ASP A 4 -16.34 -1.51 21.35
CA ASP A 4 -17.10 -1.55 20.09
C ASP A 4 -16.55 -0.55 19.04
N LYS A 5 -15.56 0.25 19.44
CA LYS A 5 -14.97 1.35 18.69
C LYS A 5 -13.44 1.17 18.57
N LEU A 6 -12.89 1.31 17.37
CA LEU A 6 -11.46 1.13 17.12
C LEU A 6 -10.65 2.43 17.21
N ILE A 7 -11.26 3.57 16.92
CA ILE A 7 -10.58 4.87 16.87
C ILE A 7 -11.60 5.97 17.21
N ASN A 8 -11.19 6.99 17.95
CA ASN A 8 -12.07 8.11 18.33
C ASN A 8 -12.01 9.24 17.30
N GLY A 9 -13.10 10.01 17.18
CA GLY A 9 -13.18 11.16 16.29
C GLY A 9 -13.39 10.84 14.82
N TYR A 10 -13.60 9.55 14.47
CA TYR A 10 -13.83 9.09 13.10
C TYR A 10 -15.14 8.30 12.99
N LYS A 11 -15.86 8.51 11.89
CA LYS A 11 -17.00 7.70 11.48
C LYS A 11 -16.73 7.13 10.07
N PHE A 12 -17.23 5.94 9.83
CA PHE A 12 -17.04 5.21 8.57
C PHE A 12 -18.40 4.88 7.98
N GLY A 13 -18.59 5.23 6.73
CA GLY A 13 -19.77 4.91 5.95
C GLY A 13 -19.41 4.06 4.73
N SER A 14 -20.35 3.24 4.27
CA SER A 14 -20.20 2.48 3.03
C SER A 14 -21.56 2.24 2.39
N PHE A 15 -21.57 2.26 1.05
CA PHE A 15 -22.73 1.97 0.25
C PHE A 15 -22.34 1.18 -1.00
N SER A 16 -23.14 0.20 -1.38
CA SER A 16 -22.91 -0.59 -2.59
C SER A 16 -24.16 -0.54 -3.46
N CYS A 17 -23.97 -0.25 -4.74
CA CYS A 17 -25.06 -0.20 -5.71
C CYS A 17 -24.66 -0.86 -7.03
N VAL A 18 -25.66 -1.13 -7.85
CA VAL A 18 -25.49 -1.47 -9.25
C VAL A 18 -25.87 -0.22 -10.06
N THR A 19 -24.96 0.26 -10.88
CA THR A 19 -25.20 1.43 -11.74
C THR A 19 -26.25 1.08 -12.82
N LYS A 20 -26.81 2.10 -13.48
CA LYS A 20 -27.74 1.91 -14.60
C LYS A 20 -27.17 1.01 -15.73
N ASN A 21 -25.85 0.97 -15.86
CA ASN A 21 -25.14 0.12 -16.83
C ASN A 21 -24.78 -1.27 -16.27
N ASN A 22 -25.48 -1.72 -15.23
CA ASN A 22 -25.31 -3.03 -14.57
C ASN A 22 -23.87 -3.29 -14.02
N LYS A 23 -23.13 -2.22 -13.68
CA LYS A 23 -21.82 -2.31 -13.06
C LYS A 23 -21.91 -2.13 -11.54
N LYS A 24 -21.23 -2.99 -10.79
CA LYS A 24 -21.11 -2.83 -9.34
C LYS A 24 -20.25 -1.61 -9.03
N LEU A 25 -20.78 -0.69 -8.23
CA LEU A 25 -20.10 0.47 -7.68
C LEU A 25 -20.18 0.37 -6.16
N LYS A 26 -19.06 0.49 -5.48
CA LYS A 26 -19.02 0.61 -4.03
C LYS A 26 -18.46 1.98 -3.66
N LEU A 27 -19.09 2.63 -2.69
CA LEU A 27 -18.67 3.90 -2.13
C LEU A 27 -18.29 3.70 -0.67
N GLY A 28 -17.24 4.41 -0.25
CA GLY A 28 -16.81 4.49 1.14
C GLY A 28 -16.60 5.94 1.55
N LEU A 29 -16.86 6.24 2.80
CA LEU A 29 -16.68 7.57 3.38
C LEU A 29 -16.02 7.44 4.75
N ILE A 30 -14.85 8.08 4.92
CA ILE A 30 -14.27 8.36 6.23
C ILE A 30 -14.65 9.79 6.55
N TYR A 31 -15.32 10.01 7.68
CA TYR A 31 -15.74 11.31 8.17
C TYR A 31 -15.10 11.58 9.53
N LEU A 32 -14.57 12.78 9.72
CA LEU A 32 -13.98 13.22 10.97
C LEU A 32 -14.97 14.08 11.75
N GLU A 33 -15.18 13.79 13.02
CA GLU A 33 -16.09 14.57 13.87
C GLU A 33 -15.55 15.98 14.16
N SER A 34 -14.23 16.11 14.32
CA SER A 34 -13.47 17.37 14.24
C SER A 34 -12.73 17.43 12.90
N PHE A 35 -11.97 18.48 12.63
CA PHE A 35 -11.05 18.48 11.50
C PHE A 35 -9.86 17.56 11.75
N GLY A 36 -9.28 17.05 10.68
CA GLY A 36 -7.99 16.34 10.71
C GLY A 36 -6.98 17.01 9.82
N ARG A 37 -5.70 16.80 10.13
CA ARG A 37 -4.57 17.13 9.25
C ARG A 37 -4.18 15.90 8.47
N CYS A 38 -3.96 16.04 7.17
CA CYS A 38 -3.57 14.95 6.29
C CYS A 38 -2.19 15.20 5.67
N ILE A 39 -1.29 14.23 5.85
CA ILE A 39 -0.03 14.15 5.09
C ILE A 39 -0.19 13.03 4.06
N PRO A 40 -0.23 13.37 2.77
CA PRO A 40 -0.45 12.40 1.72
C PRO A 40 0.85 11.80 1.19
N SER A 41 0.74 10.64 0.59
CA SER A 41 1.71 10.12 -0.37
C SER A 41 0.97 9.48 -1.55
N PHE A 42 1.41 9.78 -2.77
CA PHE A 42 0.70 9.41 -4.01
C PHE A 42 1.65 8.76 -5.04
N THR A 43 1.17 8.25 -6.19
CA THR A 43 1.90 7.52 -7.27
C THR A 43 2.99 8.33 -8.04
N THR A 44 4.21 7.73 -8.41
CA THR A 44 5.10 8.29 -9.47
C THR A 44 4.63 7.98 -10.87
N ASN A 45 3.68 7.09 -11.05
CA ASN A 45 3.17 6.81 -12.38
C ASN A 45 2.77 8.15 -13.03
N LEU A 46 3.27 8.41 -14.21
CA LEU A 46 2.97 9.65 -14.93
C LEU A 46 1.48 9.74 -15.30
N LEU A 47 0.83 8.59 -15.49
CA LEU A 47 -0.61 8.48 -15.66
C LEU A 47 -1.29 8.51 -14.28
N LYS A 48 -1.58 9.70 -13.76
CA LYS A 48 -2.26 9.88 -12.46
C LYS A 48 -3.77 9.77 -12.60
N SER A 49 -4.42 9.14 -11.62
CA SER A 49 -5.88 9.18 -11.54
C SER A 49 -6.39 10.61 -11.29
N ASN A 50 -7.57 10.90 -11.80
CA ASN A 50 -8.20 12.20 -11.57
C ASN A 50 -8.51 12.44 -10.09
N SER A 51 -8.75 11.38 -9.31
CA SER A 51 -8.92 11.46 -7.86
C SER A 51 -7.66 11.99 -7.16
N ILE A 52 -6.48 11.54 -7.57
CA ILE A 52 -5.20 12.05 -7.06
C ILE A 52 -5.01 13.51 -7.46
N ILE A 53 -5.29 13.87 -8.71
CA ILE A 53 -5.16 15.25 -9.21
C ILE A 53 -6.05 16.19 -8.38
N VAL A 54 -7.30 15.81 -8.12
CA VAL A 54 -8.24 16.60 -7.31
C VAL A 54 -7.79 16.68 -5.86
N SER A 55 -7.42 15.55 -5.24
CA SER A 55 -6.92 15.54 -3.86
C SER A 55 -5.65 16.39 -3.70
N GLN A 56 -4.72 16.36 -4.64
CA GLN A 56 -3.54 17.23 -4.65
C GLN A 56 -3.91 18.71 -4.78
N LYS A 57 -4.90 19.05 -5.62
CA LYS A 57 -5.41 20.42 -5.78
C LYS A 57 -6.04 20.94 -4.48
N HIS A 58 -6.79 20.10 -3.78
CA HIS A 58 -7.38 20.41 -2.49
C HIS A 58 -6.32 20.61 -1.42
N LEU A 59 -5.38 19.69 -1.28
CA LEU A 59 -4.29 19.75 -0.29
C LEU A 59 -3.30 20.91 -0.51
N LYS A 60 -3.20 21.46 -1.72
CA LYS A 60 -2.46 22.71 -1.96
C LYS A 60 -3.14 23.93 -1.33
N LYS A 61 -4.46 23.88 -1.11
CA LYS A 61 -5.23 24.99 -0.52
C LYS A 61 -5.35 24.86 1.00
N THR A 62 -5.43 23.62 1.50
CA THR A 62 -5.51 23.34 2.95
C THR A 62 -5.05 21.95 3.25
N ASP A 63 -4.30 21.74 4.33
CA ASP A 63 -3.97 20.42 4.87
C ASP A 63 -5.01 19.92 5.89
N ARG A 64 -6.04 20.75 6.19
CA ARG A 64 -7.19 20.39 7.04
C ARG A 64 -8.24 19.70 6.20
N ILE A 65 -8.69 18.55 6.68
CA ILE A 65 -9.70 17.75 6.00
C ILE A 65 -10.87 17.40 6.92
N LYS A 66 -12.01 17.18 6.34
CA LYS A 66 -13.23 16.75 7.03
C LYS A 66 -13.66 15.35 6.63
N CYS A 67 -13.39 14.95 5.40
CA CYS A 67 -13.69 13.58 4.98
C CYS A 67 -12.83 13.10 3.82
N ILE A 68 -12.84 11.78 3.63
CA ILE A 68 -12.25 11.09 2.49
C ILE A 68 -13.33 10.26 1.83
N LEU A 69 -13.66 10.59 0.58
CA LEU A 69 -14.59 9.82 -0.26
C LEU A 69 -13.81 8.80 -1.07
N THR A 70 -14.24 7.55 -1.05
CA THR A 70 -13.63 6.48 -1.85
C THR A 70 -14.64 5.84 -2.77
N ASN A 71 -14.18 5.34 -3.92
CA ASN A 71 -14.95 4.44 -4.75
C ASN A 71 -14.13 3.24 -5.24
N SER A 72 -14.78 2.11 -5.43
CA SER A 72 -14.20 0.96 -6.14
C SER A 72 -15.09 0.50 -7.30
N GLY A 73 -14.46 -0.12 -8.31
CA GLY A 73 -15.08 -0.50 -9.58
C GLY A 73 -14.70 0.42 -10.74
N CYS A 74 -14.27 1.65 -10.46
CA CYS A 74 -13.79 2.61 -11.46
C CYS A 74 -12.55 3.32 -10.91
N ALA A 75 -11.44 3.24 -11.63
CA ALA A 75 -10.17 3.85 -11.22
C ALA A 75 -10.15 5.37 -11.37
N ASN A 76 -11.08 5.92 -12.16
CA ASN A 76 -11.09 7.35 -12.48
C ASN A 76 -9.75 7.83 -13.10
N THR A 77 -9.17 6.98 -13.93
CA THR A 77 -7.86 7.17 -14.57
C THR A 77 -8.02 7.18 -16.07
N ALA A 78 -7.22 7.98 -16.78
CA ALA A 78 -7.32 8.17 -18.23
C ALA A 78 -8.69 8.70 -18.70
N CYS A 79 -9.36 9.51 -17.87
CA CYS A 79 -10.66 10.12 -18.17
C CYS A 79 -10.55 11.61 -18.55
N GLY A 80 -9.35 12.11 -18.81
CA GLY A 80 -9.08 13.48 -19.26
C GLY A 80 -9.58 14.56 -18.30
N LYS A 81 -9.80 15.76 -18.84
CA LYS A 81 -10.29 16.93 -18.07
C LYS A 81 -11.70 16.71 -17.52
N ASP A 82 -12.53 15.96 -18.24
CA ASP A 82 -13.91 15.67 -17.81
C ASP A 82 -13.91 14.81 -16.53
N GLY A 83 -13.00 13.86 -16.39
CA GLY A 83 -12.88 13.07 -15.17
C GLY A 83 -12.51 13.92 -13.95
N ILE A 84 -11.65 14.96 -14.11
CA ILE A 84 -11.35 15.93 -13.06
C ILE A 84 -12.62 16.73 -12.70
N LYS A 85 -13.30 17.28 -13.71
CA LYS A 85 -14.52 18.07 -13.52
C LYS A 85 -15.61 17.25 -12.81
N ILE A 86 -15.85 16.03 -13.24
CA ILE A 86 -16.81 15.12 -12.60
C ILE A 86 -16.45 14.88 -11.12
N THR A 87 -15.15 14.67 -10.83
CA THR A 87 -14.69 14.43 -9.45
C THR A 87 -14.90 15.68 -8.59
N GLU A 88 -14.61 16.88 -9.10
CA GLU A 88 -14.84 18.15 -8.40
C GLU A 88 -16.31 18.40 -8.13
N GLU A 89 -17.20 18.15 -9.11
CA GLU A 89 -18.65 18.29 -8.95
C GLU A 89 -19.21 17.33 -7.89
N ILE A 90 -18.71 16.09 -7.82
CA ILE A 90 -19.08 15.15 -6.75
C ILE A 90 -18.64 15.70 -5.38
N CYS A 91 -17.42 16.26 -5.29
CA CYS A 91 -16.94 16.88 -4.06
C CYS A 91 -17.77 18.11 -3.66
N GLU A 92 -18.19 18.93 -4.62
CA GLU A 92 -19.06 20.09 -4.36
C GLU A 92 -20.41 19.69 -3.77
N VAL A 93 -21.06 18.66 -4.35
CA VAL A 93 -22.33 18.15 -3.82
C VAL A 93 -22.16 17.54 -2.45
N LEU A 94 -21.10 16.75 -2.22
CA LEU A 94 -20.81 16.17 -0.90
C LEU A 94 -20.53 17.26 0.13
N ALA A 95 -19.74 18.28 -0.24
CA ALA A 95 -19.42 19.42 0.61
C ALA A 95 -20.67 20.17 1.07
N SER A 96 -21.58 20.47 0.15
CA SER A 96 -22.86 21.09 0.46
C SER A 96 -23.70 20.26 1.45
N LYS A 97 -23.73 18.92 1.28
CA LYS A 97 -24.48 18.02 2.17
C LYS A 97 -23.86 17.89 3.58
N LEU A 98 -22.56 18.06 3.70
CA LEU A 98 -21.83 17.96 4.96
C LEU A 98 -21.57 19.33 5.61
N ASN A 99 -21.96 20.44 4.94
CA ASN A 99 -21.67 21.81 5.35
C ASN A 99 -20.17 22.08 5.59
N VAL A 100 -19.35 21.70 4.61
CA VAL A 100 -17.88 21.87 4.59
C VAL A 100 -17.43 22.45 3.26
N ARG A 101 -16.16 22.91 3.17
CA ARG A 101 -15.59 23.34 1.89
C ARG A 101 -15.17 22.14 1.07
N LYS A 102 -15.27 22.20 -0.26
CA LYS A 102 -14.87 21.10 -1.14
C LYS A 102 -13.38 20.73 -0.99
N GLU A 103 -12.53 21.70 -0.68
CA GLU A 103 -11.12 21.49 -0.45
C GLU A 103 -10.81 20.65 0.82
N GLU A 104 -11.76 20.56 1.73
CA GLU A 104 -11.68 19.73 2.93
C GLU A 104 -12.08 18.26 2.69
N ILE A 105 -12.37 17.92 1.42
CA ILE A 105 -12.70 16.56 0.97
C ILE A 105 -11.56 16.00 0.14
N LEU A 106 -11.02 14.85 0.54
CA LEU A 106 -10.10 14.08 -0.28
C LEU A 106 -10.82 12.94 -0.99
N VAL A 107 -10.29 12.51 -2.11
CA VAL A 107 -10.87 11.43 -2.91
C VAL A 107 -9.84 10.38 -3.27
N ALA A 108 -10.24 9.10 -3.25
CA ALA A 108 -9.43 7.99 -3.70
C ALA A 108 -10.30 6.99 -4.49
N SER A 109 -9.79 6.52 -5.62
CA SER A 109 -10.51 5.62 -6.53
C SER A 109 -9.69 4.38 -6.85
N THR A 110 -10.37 3.26 -7.10
CA THR A 110 -9.72 2.02 -7.55
C THR A 110 -10.68 1.24 -8.46
N GLY A 111 -10.15 0.43 -9.36
CA GLY A 111 -10.92 -0.40 -10.29
C GLY A 111 -10.49 -0.24 -11.74
N VAL A 112 -11.41 -0.28 -12.68
CA VAL A 112 -11.14 -0.27 -14.12
C VAL A 112 -10.63 1.09 -14.59
N ILE A 113 -9.53 1.11 -15.36
CA ILE A 113 -8.93 2.27 -16.01
C ILE A 113 -9.73 2.63 -17.28
N GLY A 114 -9.78 3.92 -17.65
CA GLY A 114 -10.44 4.40 -18.86
C GLY A 114 -11.97 4.52 -18.78
N VAL A 115 -12.53 4.30 -17.59
CA VAL A 115 -13.97 4.44 -17.35
C VAL A 115 -14.23 5.68 -16.46
N PRO A 116 -15.04 6.65 -16.90
CA PRO A 116 -15.39 7.82 -16.08
C PRO A 116 -16.27 7.41 -14.89
N LEU A 117 -16.17 8.19 -13.80
CA LEU A 117 -17.06 8.01 -12.65
C LEU A 117 -18.53 8.16 -13.07
N PRO A 118 -19.42 7.28 -12.62
CA PRO A 118 -20.86 7.40 -12.85
C PRO A 118 -21.44 8.51 -11.95
N LYS A 119 -21.21 9.78 -12.33
CA LYS A 119 -21.51 10.97 -11.53
C LYS A 119 -22.94 10.98 -10.99
N LYS A 120 -23.92 10.74 -11.86
CA LYS A 120 -25.36 10.77 -11.47
C LYS A 120 -25.66 9.73 -10.38
N ASP A 121 -25.15 8.51 -10.55
CA ASP A 121 -25.37 7.45 -9.56
C ASP A 121 -24.67 7.78 -8.23
N ILE A 122 -23.42 8.25 -8.27
CA ILE A 122 -22.69 8.63 -7.05
C ILE A 122 -23.43 9.72 -6.30
N ILE A 123 -23.82 10.81 -6.97
CA ILE A 123 -24.54 11.94 -6.34
C ILE A 123 -25.86 11.48 -5.72
N ASN A 124 -26.62 10.63 -6.41
CA ASN A 124 -27.89 10.12 -5.93
C ASN A 124 -27.74 9.26 -4.66
N TYR A 125 -26.59 8.58 -4.49
CA TYR A 125 -26.34 7.71 -3.33
C TYR A 125 -25.57 8.39 -2.18
N LEU A 126 -25.14 9.65 -2.33
CA LEU A 126 -24.50 10.39 -1.23
C LEU A 126 -25.35 10.47 0.04
N PRO A 127 -26.69 10.72 0.00
CA PRO A 127 -27.49 10.71 1.21
C PRO A 127 -27.45 9.38 1.97
N GLN A 128 -27.58 8.25 1.28
CA GLN A 128 -27.51 6.92 1.88
C GLN A 128 -26.12 6.63 2.42
N LEU A 129 -25.05 7.06 1.73
CA LEU A 129 -23.68 6.93 2.20
C LEU A 129 -23.45 7.72 3.50
N ILE A 130 -23.95 8.96 3.56
CA ILE A 130 -23.85 9.82 4.76
C ILE A 130 -24.66 9.21 5.92
N SER A 131 -25.87 8.73 5.68
CA SER A 131 -26.70 8.11 6.73
C SER A 131 -26.12 6.80 7.27
N SER A 132 -25.23 6.16 6.53
CA SER A 132 -24.54 4.94 6.97
C SER A 132 -23.32 5.19 7.89
N LEU A 133 -22.96 6.45 8.15
CA LEU A 133 -21.82 6.82 8.98
C LEU A 133 -22.01 6.36 10.43
N SER A 134 -21.06 5.59 10.92
CA SER A 134 -20.98 5.10 12.30
C SER A 134 -19.53 4.94 12.73
N ASP A 135 -19.29 5.03 14.03
CA ASP A 135 -17.97 4.83 14.66
C ASP A 135 -17.73 3.38 15.11
N SER A 136 -18.68 2.49 14.87
CA SER A 136 -18.61 1.09 15.28
C SER A 136 -17.52 0.32 14.52
N LYS A 137 -16.97 -0.72 15.16
CA LYS A 137 -16.04 -1.66 14.52
C LYS A 137 -16.62 -2.27 13.23
N ASN A 138 -17.93 -2.52 13.20
CA ASN A 138 -18.60 -3.06 12.02
C ASN A 138 -18.57 -2.07 10.83
N SER A 139 -18.72 -0.76 11.08
CA SER A 139 -18.63 0.27 10.03
C SER A 139 -17.22 0.34 9.44
N VAL A 140 -16.17 0.19 10.25
CA VAL A 140 -14.78 0.08 9.78
C VAL A 140 -14.62 -1.13 8.84
N VAL A 141 -15.16 -2.30 9.21
CA VAL A 141 -15.10 -3.50 8.38
C VAL A 141 -15.89 -3.32 7.08
N LYS A 142 -17.07 -2.71 7.13
CA LYS A 142 -17.89 -2.41 5.93
C LYS A 142 -17.17 -1.42 5.02
N PHE A 143 -16.56 -0.37 5.56
CA PHE A 143 -15.74 0.56 4.79
C PHE A 143 -14.56 -0.17 4.14
N ALA A 144 -13.80 -0.96 4.89
CA ALA A 144 -12.68 -1.72 4.35
C ALA A 144 -13.10 -2.67 3.22
N LYS A 145 -14.28 -3.27 3.29
CA LYS A 145 -14.85 -4.08 2.21
C LYS A 145 -15.29 -3.27 1.00
N SER A 146 -15.67 -2.00 1.19
CA SER A 146 -16.13 -1.14 0.09
C SER A 146 -15.01 -0.72 -0.86
N ILE A 147 -13.77 -0.77 -0.44
CA ILE A 147 -12.59 -0.40 -1.26
C ILE A 147 -11.94 -1.59 -1.97
N LEU A 148 -12.38 -2.83 -1.72
CA LEU A 148 -11.79 -4.04 -2.32
C LEU A 148 -12.18 -4.17 -3.80
N THR A 149 -11.22 -4.67 -4.60
CA THR A 149 -11.40 -5.05 -6.00
C THR A 149 -11.24 -6.55 -6.19
N THR A 150 -10.02 -7.01 -6.42
CA THR A 150 -9.62 -8.41 -6.52
C THR A 150 -9.16 -9.00 -5.18
N ASP A 151 -9.02 -8.16 -4.18
CA ASP A 151 -8.70 -8.56 -2.82
C ASP A 151 -9.73 -9.56 -2.28
N THR A 152 -9.30 -10.58 -1.54
CA THR A 152 -10.19 -11.58 -0.92
C THR A 152 -10.59 -11.19 0.49
N GLU A 153 -9.73 -10.44 1.21
CA GLU A 153 -9.93 -10.07 2.61
C GLU A 153 -9.64 -8.58 2.85
N PRO A 154 -10.39 -7.90 3.75
CA PRO A 154 -10.09 -6.54 4.17
C PRO A 154 -8.82 -6.51 5.04
N LYS A 155 -7.91 -5.58 4.74
CA LYS A 155 -6.69 -5.38 5.51
C LYS A 155 -6.93 -4.27 6.54
N ILE A 156 -7.15 -4.67 7.78
CA ILE A 156 -7.35 -3.78 8.92
C ILE A 156 -6.29 -4.15 9.96
N VAL A 157 -5.53 -3.15 10.40
CA VAL A 157 -4.53 -3.28 11.47
C VAL A 157 -4.78 -2.18 12.50
N TYR A 158 -4.84 -2.56 13.75
CA TYR A 158 -5.09 -1.69 14.87
C TYR A 158 -4.01 -1.85 15.94
N ARG A 159 -3.56 -0.73 16.51
CA ARG A 159 -2.64 -0.69 17.64
C ARG A 159 -3.00 0.47 18.57
N SER A 160 -2.81 0.26 19.86
CA SER A 160 -2.87 1.33 20.84
C SER A 160 -1.49 1.97 21.00
N PHE A 161 -1.50 3.27 21.24
CA PHE A 161 -0.35 4.06 21.69
C PHE A 161 -0.81 4.84 22.91
N ASP A 162 -0.46 4.35 24.10
CA ASP A 162 -0.99 4.79 25.40
C ASP A 162 -2.54 4.78 25.40
N SER A 163 -3.21 5.91 25.65
CA SER A 163 -4.67 6.05 25.61
C SER A 163 -5.24 6.34 24.22
N LYS A 164 -4.39 6.40 23.20
CA LYS A 164 -4.75 6.75 21.83
C LYS A 164 -4.60 5.57 20.88
N ASN A 165 -5.10 5.71 19.68
CA ASN A 165 -5.25 4.61 18.75
C ASN A 165 -4.63 4.94 17.38
N ILE A 166 -4.12 3.91 16.71
CA ILE A 166 -3.64 3.94 15.34
C ILE A 166 -4.37 2.84 14.58
N LEU A 167 -5.08 3.23 13.54
CA LEU A 167 -5.84 2.35 12.66
C LEU A 167 -5.30 2.47 11.23
N CYS A 168 -4.92 1.35 10.64
CA CYS A 168 -4.58 1.27 9.23
C CYS A 168 -5.60 0.41 8.50
N ILE A 169 -6.20 0.97 7.45
CA ILE A 169 -7.08 0.26 6.53
C ILE A 169 -6.42 0.30 5.16
N ALA A 170 -6.25 -0.86 4.54
CA ALA A 170 -5.59 -0.95 3.24
C ALA A 170 -6.31 -1.91 2.28
N LYS A 171 -6.07 -1.72 0.99
CA LYS A 171 -6.42 -2.64 -0.08
C LYS A 171 -5.30 -2.71 -1.11
N GLY A 172 -5.21 -3.84 -1.79
CA GLY A 172 -4.29 -4.09 -2.89
C GLY A 172 -3.97 -5.57 -3.01
N ALA A 173 -4.12 -6.13 -4.21
CA ALA A 173 -3.84 -7.54 -4.47
C ALA A 173 -3.10 -7.74 -5.81
N GLY A 174 -3.29 -6.89 -6.80
CA GLY A 174 -2.57 -6.84 -8.08
C GLY A 174 -2.23 -5.42 -8.47
N MET A 175 -1.30 -5.26 -9.41
CA MET A 175 -0.67 -4.00 -9.82
C MET A 175 -0.01 -3.32 -8.60
N ILE A 176 0.82 -4.07 -7.88
CA ILE A 176 1.44 -3.65 -6.61
C ILE A 176 2.97 -3.73 -6.69
N ALA A 177 3.58 -2.61 -7.00
CA ALA A 177 5.01 -2.33 -6.84
C ALA A 177 5.18 -0.87 -6.40
N PRO A 178 4.91 -0.54 -5.14
CA PRO A 178 4.87 0.84 -4.69
C PRO A 178 6.22 1.55 -4.85
N GLN A 179 6.17 2.79 -5.34
CA GLN A 179 7.29 3.72 -5.39
C GLN A 179 6.81 5.05 -4.83
N LEU A 180 6.76 5.19 -3.52
CA LEU A 180 6.16 6.29 -2.79
C LEU A 180 7.15 7.43 -2.49
N ASN A 181 6.65 8.70 -2.44
CA ASN A 181 7.42 9.87 -2.04
C ASN A 181 6.48 10.92 -1.41
N LEU A 182 6.98 11.73 -0.49
CA LEU A 182 6.17 12.75 0.17
C LEU A 182 5.75 13.85 -0.83
N TYR A 183 4.47 14.23 -0.84
CA TYR A 183 3.86 15.24 -1.72
C TYR A 183 4.03 15.02 -3.23
N LYS A 184 4.77 14.01 -3.67
CA LYS A 184 4.87 13.60 -5.07
C LYS A 184 3.99 12.38 -5.30
N PRO A 185 3.43 12.21 -6.50
CA PRO A 185 2.48 11.13 -6.75
C PRO A 185 3.15 9.75 -6.84
N HIS A 186 2.53 8.74 -6.27
CA HIS A 186 2.88 7.31 -6.38
C HIS A 186 1.72 6.34 -6.07
N ALA A 187 1.49 5.35 -6.79
CA ALA A 187 0.98 3.97 -6.94
C ALA A 187 -0.41 3.45 -6.38
N THR A 188 -1.10 2.27 -6.87
CA THR A 188 -2.53 1.78 -6.76
C THR A 188 -2.98 1.13 -5.45
N MET A 189 -2.16 1.05 -4.49
CA MET A 189 -2.56 0.65 -3.15
C MET A 189 -3.33 1.81 -2.50
N LEU A 190 -4.48 1.55 -1.89
CA LEU A 190 -5.12 2.53 -1.02
C LEU A 190 -4.81 2.20 0.43
N VAL A 191 -4.21 3.14 1.14
CA VAL A 191 -3.88 3.03 2.55
C VAL A 191 -4.40 4.26 3.30
N PHE A 192 -5.18 4.02 4.32
CA PHE A 192 -5.67 5.02 5.26
C PHE A 192 -5.04 4.74 6.62
N LEU A 193 -4.00 5.48 6.96
CA LEU A 193 -3.34 5.45 8.27
C LEU A 193 -3.94 6.57 9.11
N LEU A 194 -4.74 6.21 10.08
CA LEU A 194 -5.54 7.12 10.89
C LEU A 194 -5.09 7.06 12.34
N THR A 195 -5.07 8.20 13.01
CA THR A 195 -4.81 8.25 14.46
C THR A 195 -5.71 9.29 15.15
N ASP A 196 -6.17 8.98 16.34
CA ASP A 196 -6.86 9.92 17.23
C ASP A 196 -5.88 10.72 18.13
N LEU A 197 -4.56 10.57 17.89
CA LEU A 197 -3.57 11.54 18.34
C LEU A 197 -3.75 12.84 17.55
N SER A 198 -3.51 13.98 18.19
CA SER A 198 -3.26 15.24 17.48
C SER A 198 -1.76 15.45 17.39
N LEU A 199 -1.21 15.37 16.17
CA LEU A 199 0.22 15.46 15.91
C LEU A 199 0.57 16.75 15.18
N GLU A 200 1.73 17.32 15.49
CA GLU A 200 2.27 18.43 14.70
C GLU A 200 2.62 17.98 13.27
N LYS A 201 2.43 18.88 12.31
CA LYS A 201 2.68 18.62 10.90
C LYS A 201 4.09 18.09 10.63
N ASN A 202 5.10 18.73 11.22
CA ASN A 202 6.49 18.33 11.02
C ASN A 202 6.75 16.91 11.48
N LEU A 203 6.19 16.50 12.63
CA LEU A 203 6.31 15.13 13.13
C LEU A 203 5.59 14.13 12.21
N MET A 204 4.42 14.48 11.68
CA MET A 204 3.73 13.64 10.70
C MET A 204 4.54 13.47 9.42
N GLU A 205 5.17 14.54 8.92
CA GLU A 205 6.07 14.50 7.75
C GLU A 205 7.30 13.63 8.01
N GLU A 206 7.90 13.74 9.20
CA GLU A 206 9.03 12.87 9.61
C GLU A 206 8.63 11.40 9.68
N ILE A 207 7.45 11.09 10.25
CA ILE A 207 6.91 9.72 10.29
C ILE A 207 6.68 9.20 8.88
N MET A 208 6.09 9.99 8.00
CA MET A 208 5.88 9.62 6.60
C MET A 208 7.19 9.31 5.90
N ASN A 209 8.20 10.20 6.01
CA ASN A 209 9.48 10.04 5.33
C ASN A 209 10.35 8.91 5.90
N ASN A 210 10.36 8.73 7.22
CA ASN A 210 11.31 7.85 7.88
C ASN A 210 10.73 6.45 8.19
N VAL A 211 9.39 6.31 8.22
CA VAL A 211 8.74 5.06 8.59
C VAL A 211 7.78 4.57 7.50
N VAL A 212 6.75 5.35 7.16
CA VAL A 212 5.64 4.87 6.31
C VAL A 212 6.11 4.62 4.88
N ILE A 213 6.69 5.64 4.23
CA ILE A 213 7.14 5.56 2.84
C ILE A 213 8.22 4.47 2.66
N PRO A 214 9.28 4.39 3.49
CA PRO A 214 10.27 3.32 3.36
C PRO A 214 9.68 1.93 3.55
N SER A 215 8.69 1.77 4.44
CA SER A 215 8.01 0.48 4.65
C SER A 215 7.24 0.06 3.39
N PHE A 216 6.36 0.91 2.89
CA PHE A 216 5.55 0.58 1.72
C PHE A 216 6.36 0.52 0.41
N ASN A 217 7.54 1.14 0.33
CA ASN A 217 8.46 1.00 -0.81
C ASN A 217 9.32 -0.28 -0.76
N SER A 218 9.17 -1.11 0.26
CA SER A 218 9.98 -2.30 0.48
C SER A 218 9.33 -3.61 0.05
N PHE A 219 8.31 -3.57 -0.82
CA PHE A 219 7.70 -4.78 -1.34
C PHE A 219 7.14 -4.62 -2.76
N SER A 220 6.93 -5.77 -3.43
CA SER A 220 6.28 -5.86 -4.74
C SER A 220 5.54 -7.18 -4.85
N ILE A 221 4.34 -7.18 -5.48
CA ILE A 221 3.63 -8.40 -5.84
C ILE A 221 3.95 -8.80 -7.29
N ASP A 222 3.81 -7.88 -8.25
CA ASP A 222 3.91 -8.16 -9.68
C ASP A 222 4.84 -7.23 -10.46
N GLY A 223 5.42 -6.24 -9.80
CA GLY A 223 6.36 -5.30 -10.43
C GLY A 223 5.70 -4.09 -11.09
N ASP A 224 4.37 -4.04 -11.15
CA ASP A 224 3.64 -2.98 -11.82
C ASP A 224 3.23 -1.87 -10.84
N THR A 225 3.63 -0.64 -11.18
CA THR A 225 3.30 0.55 -10.42
C THR A 225 2.02 1.18 -10.97
N SER A 226 1.02 1.30 -10.16
CA SER A 226 -0.29 1.76 -10.61
C SER A 226 -0.51 3.29 -10.57
N PRO A 227 -1.52 3.79 -11.32
CA PRO A 227 -1.89 5.22 -11.38
C PRO A 227 -2.70 5.73 -10.18
N ASN A 228 -3.11 4.87 -9.25
CA ASN A 228 -4.09 5.19 -8.20
C ASN A 228 -3.60 5.07 -6.76
N ASP A 229 -2.39 4.55 -6.48
CA ASP A 229 -1.95 4.33 -5.09
C ASP A 229 -1.90 5.62 -4.30
N THR A 230 -2.44 5.52 -3.13
CA THR A 230 -2.61 6.64 -2.24
C THR A 230 -2.41 6.18 -0.80
N ILE A 231 -1.57 6.87 -0.07
CA ILE A 231 -1.53 6.81 1.39
C ILE A 231 -2.03 8.15 1.91
N PHE A 232 -3.04 8.11 2.77
CA PHE A 232 -3.44 9.25 3.58
C PHE A 232 -3.09 8.95 5.03
N PHE A 233 -2.12 9.67 5.58
CA PHE A 233 -1.85 9.70 7.01
C PHE A 233 -2.62 10.86 7.62
N VAL A 234 -3.60 10.53 8.47
CA VAL A 234 -4.52 11.50 9.06
C VAL A 234 -4.42 11.49 10.58
N SER A 235 -4.22 12.65 11.15
CA SER A 235 -4.22 12.95 12.58
C SER A 235 -5.36 13.93 12.87
N LEU A 236 -5.99 13.89 14.05
CA LEU A 236 -6.96 14.91 14.43
C LEU A 236 -6.28 16.28 14.54
N ASP A 237 -6.97 17.34 14.10
CA ASP A 237 -6.49 18.73 14.18
C ASP A 237 -7.02 19.42 15.44
N GLU A 238 -6.59 18.92 16.59
CA GLU A 238 -6.85 19.45 17.91
C GLU A 238 -5.53 20.07 18.45
N LYS A 239 -5.49 20.37 19.75
CA LYS A 239 -4.24 20.81 20.38
C LYS A 239 -3.19 19.69 20.30
N PRO A 240 -2.04 19.91 19.63
CA PRO A 240 -1.05 18.86 19.47
C PRO A 240 -0.51 18.34 20.80
N VAL A 241 -0.36 17.03 20.86
CA VAL A 241 0.21 16.36 22.03
C VAL A 241 1.72 16.60 22.05
N LYS A 242 2.24 17.09 23.16
CA LYS A 242 3.69 17.22 23.35
C LYS A 242 4.26 15.85 23.72
N LEU A 243 5.05 15.28 22.82
CA LEU A 243 5.72 14.00 23.02
C LEU A 243 7.20 14.21 23.35
N THR A 244 7.70 13.47 24.30
CA THR A 244 9.12 13.35 24.60
C THR A 244 9.85 12.58 23.48
N ARG A 245 11.18 12.68 23.42
CA ARG A 245 11.98 11.89 22.44
C ARG A 245 11.76 10.38 22.58
N ALA A 246 11.57 9.88 23.79
CA ALA A 246 11.30 8.46 24.04
C ALA A 246 9.93 8.04 23.50
N GLU A 247 8.90 8.86 23.68
CA GLU A 247 7.56 8.63 23.16
C GLU A 247 7.52 8.73 21.63
N ILE A 248 8.23 9.66 21.02
CA ILE A 248 8.38 9.74 19.57
C ILE A 248 9.01 8.45 19.02
N LYS A 249 10.08 7.95 19.64
CA LYS A 249 10.69 6.67 19.25
C LYS A 249 9.72 5.49 19.40
N LYS A 250 8.93 5.46 20.48
CA LYS A 250 7.87 4.44 20.70
C LYS A 250 6.80 4.55 19.63
N LEU A 251 6.34 5.76 19.27
CA LEU A 251 5.36 6.01 18.22
C LEU A 251 5.88 5.52 16.85
N TYR A 252 7.14 5.79 16.51
CA TYR A 252 7.78 5.30 15.28
C TYR A 252 7.73 3.77 15.22
N ASN A 253 8.05 3.08 16.31
CA ASN A 253 8.03 1.62 16.38
C ASN A 253 6.59 1.08 16.23
N VAL A 254 5.60 1.70 16.87
CA VAL A 254 4.20 1.29 16.74
C VAL A 254 3.71 1.46 15.31
N ILE A 255 3.98 2.62 14.67
CA ILE A 255 3.60 2.85 13.27
C ILE A 255 4.35 1.89 12.34
N LYS A 256 5.64 1.63 12.58
CA LYS A 256 6.40 0.64 11.80
C LYS A 256 5.76 -0.74 11.88
N ASN A 257 5.38 -1.20 13.06
CA ASN A 257 4.70 -2.48 13.24
C ASN A 257 3.34 -2.53 12.53
N VAL A 258 2.59 -1.41 12.54
CA VAL A 258 1.33 -1.28 11.79
C VAL A 258 1.58 -1.42 10.28
N CYS A 259 2.60 -0.73 9.76
CA CYS A 259 2.98 -0.82 8.35
C CYS A 259 3.40 -2.24 7.98
N ASP A 260 4.26 -2.87 8.77
CA ASP A 260 4.78 -4.22 8.50
C ASP A 260 3.67 -5.28 8.49
N GLU A 261 2.74 -5.20 9.45
CA GLU A 261 1.58 -6.11 9.46
C GLU A 261 0.65 -5.85 8.27
N THR A 262 0.43 -4.58 7.91
CA THR A 262 -0.37 -4.22 6.74
C THR A 262 0.25 -4.77 5.46
N ILE A 263 1.55 -4.59 5.26
CA ILE A 263 2.29 -5.12 4.11
C ILE A 263 2.21 -6.65 4.06
N ARG A 264 2.37 -7.30 5.21
CA ARG A 264 2.21 -8.76 5.29
C ARG A 264 0.83 -9.21 4.83
N LYS A 265 -0.24 -8.53 5.26
CA LYS A 265 -1.62 -8.85 4.82
C LYS A 265 -1.80 -8.61 3.32
N LEU A 266 -1.21 -7.54 2.76
CA LEU A 266 -1.24 -7.26 1.32
C LEU A 266 -0.53 -8.35 0.52
N LEU A 267 0.67 -8.75 0.94
CA LEU A 267 1.48 -9.78 0.27
C LEU A 267 0.77 -11.14 0.24
N PHE A 268 0.22 -11.59 1.39
CA PHE A 268 -0.45 -12.90 1.46
C PHE A 268 -1.80 -12.95 0.76
N ASP A 269 -2.44 -11.79 0.53
CA ASP A 269 -3.69 -11.68 -0.25
C ASP A 269 -3.44 -11.23 -1.70
N GLY A 270 -2.19 -11.26 -2.17
CA GLY A 270 -1.85 -10.96 -3.55
C GLY A 270 -2.48 -11.95 -4.53
N GLU A 271 -2.79 -11.46 -5.74
CA GLU A 271 -3.44 -12.26 -6.79
C GLU A 271 -2.64 -13.54 -7.10
N GLY A 272 -3.23 -14.67 -6.81
CA GLY A 272 -2.62 -15.98 -7.07
C GLY A 272 -1.38 -16.31 -6.24
N VAL A 273 -1.05 -15.53 -5.22
CA VAL A 273 0.13 -15.74 -4.36
C VAL A 273 -0.02 -17.05 -3.59
N THR A 274 1.04 -17.84 -3.58
CA THR A 274 1.17 -19.05 -2.76
C THR A 274 2.34 -18.93 -1.78
N LYS A 275 3.29 -18.05 -2.07
CA LYS A 275 4.50 -17.84 -1.25
C LYS A 275 4.90 -16.37 -1.19
N VAL A 276 5.28 -15.95 -0.01
CA VAL A 276 5.91 -14.65 0.24
C VAL A 276 7.39 -14.87 0.53
N VAL A 277 8.25 -14.10 -0.12
CA VAL A 277 9.70 -14.24 -0.02
C VAL A 277 10.31 -12.95 0.52
N LYS A 278 11.08 -13.07 1.60
CA LYS A 278 11.89 -11.98 2.15
C LYS A 278 13.26 -12.02 1.50
N ILE A 279 13.63 -10.96 0.79
CA ILE A 279 14.94 -10.76 0.20
C ILE A 279 15.73 -9.83 1.11
N VAL A 280 16.89 -10.28 1.56
CA VAL A 280 17.81 -9.53 2.42
C VAL A 280 19.11 -9.30 1.68
N ILE A 281 19.41 -8.03 1.36
CA ILE A 281 20.69 -7.65 0.76
C ILE A 281 21.61 -7.15 1.86
N THR A 282 22.79 -7.73 1.99
CA THR A 282 23.77 -7.35 3.00
C THR A 282 25.08 -6.85 2.38
N ASN A 283 25.84 -6.08 3.16
CA ASN A 283 27.15 -5.56 2.76
C ASN A 283 27.13 -4.84 1.41
N CYS A 284 26.11 -3.99 1.21
CA CYS A 284 25.86 -3.26 -0.03
C CYS A 284 25.35 -1.83 0.28
N PRO A 285 25.84 -0.79 -0.43
CA PRO A 285 25.27 0.55 -0.29
C PRO A 285 23.75 0.53 -0.50
N LYS A 286 22.98 1.21 0.33
CA LYS A 286 21.49 1.18 0.31
C LYS A 286 20.92 1.37 -1.09
N LYS A 287 21.41 2.37 -1.85
CA LYS A 287 20.94 2.66 -3.21
C LYS A 287 21.12 1.47 -4.17
N TYR A 288 22.25 0.75 -4.06
CA TYR A 288 22.54 -0.43 -4.89
C TYR A 288 21.71 -1.63 -4.42
N ALA A 289 21.62 -1.81 -3.10
CA ALA A 289 20.80 -2.88 -2.50
C ALA A 289 19.34 -2.79 -2.93
N GLU A 290 18.79 -1.58 -2.99
CA GLU A 290 17.41 -1.35 -3.46
C GLU A 290 17.25 -1.76 -4.94
N VAL A 291 18.17 -1.36 -5.82
CA VAL A 291 18.10 -1.71 -7.25
C VAL A 291 18.22 -3.23 -7.44
N ILE A 292 19.17 -3.88 -6.75
CA ILE A 292 19.37 -5.32 -6.82
C ILE A 292 18.12 -6.06 -6.32
N ALA A 293 17.61 -5.67 -5.14
CA ALA A 293 16.44 -6.31 -4.56
C ALA A 293 15.21 -6.21 -5.48
N LYS A 294 14.93 -5.03 -6.03
CA LYS A 294 13.84 -4.83 -7.00
C LYS A 294 14.03 -5.65 -8.27
N THR A 295 15.26 -5.74 -8.78
CA THR A 295 15.56 -6.52 -10.00
C THR A 295 15.36 -8.02 -9.78
N VAL A 296 15.79 -8.54 -8.64
CA VAL A 296 15.57 -9.95 -8.27
C VAL A 296 14.10 -10.22 -8.03
N SER A 297 13.42 -9.36 -7.28
CA SER A 297 12.01 -9.48 -6.90
C SER A 297 11.06 -9.50 -8.11
N ASN A 298 11.38 -8.73 -9.15
CA ASN A 298 10.54 -8.58 -10.34
C ASN A 298 10.99 -9.49 -11.51
N SER A 299 11.95 -10.39 -11.26
CA SER A 299 12.36 -11.37 -12.26
C SER A 299 11.32 -12.49 -12.38
N LEU A 300 10.67 -12.61 -13.53
CA LEU A 300 9.68 -13.67 -13.80
C LEU A 300 10.29 -15.06 -13.58
N LEU A 301 11.53 -15.29 -14.02
CA LEU A 301 12.23 -16.56 -13.83
C LEU A 301 12.50 -16.86 -12.35
N VAL A 302 12.84 -15.86 -11.56
CA VAL A 302 13.02 -16.00 -10.11
C VAL A 302 11.69 -16.29 -9.43
N LYS A 303 10.63 -15.55 -9.76
CA LYS A 303 9.29 -15.73 -9.18
C LYS A 303 8.69 -17.09 -9.52
N THR A 304 8.91 -17.60 -10.73
CA THR A 304 8.47 -18.96 -11.12
C THR A 304 9.28 -20.05 -10.41
N ALA A 305 10.58 -19.85 -10.17
CA ALA A 305 11.37 -20.77 -9.34
C ALA A 305 10.86 -20.78 -7.88
N PHE A 306 10.48 -19.64 -7.33
CA PHE A 306 9.83 -19.58 -6.01
C PHE A 306 8.54 -20.41 -6.00
N HIS A 307 7.69 -20.27 -7.01
CA HIS A 307 6.46 -21.01 -7.13
C HIS A 307 6.69 -22.53 -7.14
N GLY A 308 7.60 -22.99 -8.01
CA GLY A 308 7.95 -24.41 -8.16
C GLY A 308 8.77 -24.99 -6.99
N ALA A 309 9.14 -24.15 -6.02
CA ALA A 309 10.12 -24.52 -4.99
C ALA A 309 11.41 -25.10 -5.60
N ASP A 310 11.87 -24.49 -6.72
CA ASP A 310 13.11 -24.85 -7.43
C ASP A 310 14.28 -24.03 -6.83
N PRO A 311 15.31 -24.69 -6.25
CA PRO A 311 16.47 -24.01 -5.68
C PRO A 311 17.39 -23.36 -6.73
N ASN A 312 16.80 -22.67 -7.69
CA ASN A 312 17.49 -22.13 -8.87
C ASN A 312 18.24 -20.82 -8.55
N TRP A 313 19.30 -20.95 -7.78
CA TRP A 313 20.17 -19.81 -7.45
C TRP A 313 20.78 -19.15 -8.69
N GLY A 314 20.94 -19.88 -9.81
CA GLY A 314 21.43 -19.34 -11.07
C GLY A 314 20.53 -18.22 -11.61
N ARG A 315 19.19 -18.35 -11.48
CA ARG A 315 18.25 -17.29 -11.85
C ARG A 315 18.37 -16.04 -10.97
N ILE A 316 18.67 -16.24 -9.67
CA ILE A 316 18.90 -15.13 -8.74
C ILE A 316 20.18 -14.40 -9.13
N LEU A 317 21.27 -15.14 -9.40
CA LEU A 317 22.55 -14.56 -9.80
C LEU A 317 22.46 -13.82 -11.14
N ALA A 318 21.74 -14.39 -12.11
CA ALA A 318 21.46 -13.73 -13.40
C ALA A 318 20.65 -12.44 -13.20
N ALA A 319 19.68 -12.43 -12.28
CA ALA A 319 18.92 -11.23 -11.97
C ALA A 319 19.81 -10.15 -11.31
N ILE A 320 20.70 -10.51 -10.42
CA ILE A 320 21.72 -9.59 -9.86
C ILE A 320 22.58 -9.00 -10.98
N GLY A 321 23.08 -9.84 -11.90
CA GLY A 321 23.93 -9.42 -13.02
C GLY A 321 23.25 -8.38 -13.94
N ARG A 322 21.94 -8.52 -14.18
CA ARG A 322 21.18 -7.54 -15.01
C ARG A 322 20.74 -6.28 -14.27
N SER A 323 21.07 -6.12 -12.99
CA SER A 323 20.67 -4.95 -12.20
C SER A 323 21.33 -3.64 -12.63
N GLY A 324 22.37 -3.69 -13.47
CA GLY A 324 23.17 -2.53 -13.88
C GLY A 324 24.15 -2.02 -12.80
N ILE A 325 24.15 -2.65 -11.65
CA ILE A 325 25.11 -2.33 -10.58
C ILE A 325 26.42 -3.05 -10.87
N LYS A 326 27.55 -2.31 -10.87
CA LYS A 326 28.89 -2.91 -10.98
C LYS A 326 29.28 -3.59 -9.69
N PHE A 327 29.67 -4.85 -9.74
CA PHE A 327 30.13 -5.64 -8.62
C PHE A 327 31.12 -6.74 -9.08
N ASP A 328 31.85 -7.32 -8.14
CA ASP A 328 32.70 -8.48 -8.37
C ASP A 328 31.90 -9.74 -8.08
N ILE A 329 31.65 -10.56 -9.10
CA ILE A 329 30.90 -11.81 -8.99
C ILE A 329 31.52 -12.76 -7.96
N ASN A 330 32.87 -12.80 -7.87
CA ASN A 330 33.60 -13.67 -6.96
C ASN A 330 33.41 -13.31 -5.48
N LYS A 331 32.67 -12.25 -5.18
CA LYS A 331 32.37 -11.81 -3.81
C LYS A 331 30.91 -12.06 -3.39
N VAL A 332 30.07 -12.56 -4.29
CA VAL A 332 28.65 -12.74 -4.02
C VAL A 332 28.39 -14.08 -3.33
N ASP A 333 27.72 -14.03 -2.18
CA ASP A 333 27.18 -15.23 -1.52
C ASP A 333 25.65 -15.18 -1.55
N ILE A 334 24.99 -16.32 -1.79
CA ILE A 334 23.53 -16.45 -1.76
C ILE A 334 23.12 -17.55 -0.80
N TYR A 335 22.15 -17.23 0.06
CA TYR A 335 21.56 -18.17 1.01
C TYR A 335 20.07 -18.30 0.74
N ILE A 336 19.56 -19.52 0.79
CA ILE A 336 18.13 -19.83 0.82
C ILE A 336 17.82 -20.43 2.20
N GLY A 337 17.10 -19.67 3.02
CA GLY A 337 17.01 -19.95 4.44
C GLY A 337 18.40 -19.94 5.08
N ARG A 338 18.78 -21.05 5.71
CA ARG A 338 20.11 -21.22 6.33
C ARG A 338 21.19 -21.77 5.40
N TYR A 339 20.83 -22.20 4.21
CA TYR A 339 21.73 -22.92 3.30
C TYR A 339 22.43 -21.95 2.34
N CYS A 340 23.77 -21.93 2.38
CA CYS A 340 24.58 -21.19 1.44
C CYS A 340 24.65 -21.96 0.12
N VAL A 341 23.91 -21.50 -0.89
CA VAL A 341 23.82 -22.17 -2.22
C VAL A 341 24.79 -21.61 -3.24
N VAL A 342 25.27 -20.36 -3.02
CA VAL A 342 26.37 -19.75 -3.77
C VAL A 342 27.38 -19.21 -2.78
N LYS A 343 28.64 -19.54 -2.98
CA LYS A 343 29.78 -19.02 -2.22
C LYS A 343 30.85 -18.46 -3.15
N ASN A 344 31.25 -17.20 -2.93
CA ASN A 344 32.24 -16.52 -3.77
C ASN A 344 31.85 -16.60 -5.28
N GLY A 345 30.58 -16.39 -5.62
CA GLY A 345 30.07 -16.39 -7.00
C GLY A 345 29.93 -17.75 -7.66
N THR A 346 30.32 -18.84 -6.98
CA THR A 346 30.24 -20.19 -7.52
C THR A 346 29.30 -21.09 -6.74
N SER A 347 28.82 -22.17 -7.36
CA SER A 347 27.98 -23.16 -6.69
C SER A 347 28.67 -23.67 -5.42
N ASN A 348 27.92 -23.64 -4.33
CA ASN A 348 28.30 -24.30 -3.09
C ASN A 348 27.44 -25.53 -2.93
N PHE A 349 28.01 -26.73 -3.13
CA PHE A 349 27.23 -27.97 -3.18
C PHE A 349 26.40 -28.18 -1.93
N VAL A 350 25.10 -27.97 -2.07
CA VAL A 350 24.06 -28.24 -1.07
C VAL A 350 23.02 -29.12 -1.74
N ASP A 351 22.57 -30.16 -1.05
CA ASP A 351 21.50 -31.02 -1.56
C ASP A 351 20.23 -30.21 -1.83
N ASP A 352 19.79 -30.21 -3.08
CA ASP A 352 18.58 -29.50 -3.54
C ASP A 352 17.34 -29.93 -2.76
N ALA A 353 17.25 -31.18 -2.31
CA ALA A 353 16.11 -31.67 -1.55
C ALA A 353 15.95 -30.95 -0.19
N VAL A 354 17.03 -30.58 0.47
CA VAL A 354 16.97 -29.86 1.76
C VAL A 354 16.65 -28.38 1.55
N VAL A 355 17.16 -27.78 0.47
CA VAL A 355 16.84 -26.38 0.12
C VAL A 355 15.38 -26.29 -0.32
N ARG A 356 14.89 -27.24 -1.14
CA ARG A 356 13.51 -27.33 -1.56
C ARG A 356 12.53 -27.37 -0.38
N LYS A 357 12.85 -28.10 0.71
CA LYS A 357 12.02 -28.12 1.94
C LYS A 357 11.82 -26.72 2.55
N VAL A 358 12.81 -25.83 2.43
CA VAL A 358 12.67 -24.42 2.85
C VAL A 358 11.71 -23.70 1.94
N MET A 359 11.86 -23.86 0.62
CA MET A 359 11.06 -23.15 -0.39
C MET A 359 9.63 -23.67 -0.54
N LEU A 360 9.31 -24.85 0.00
CA LEU A 360 7.93 -25.37 0.08
C LEU A 360 7.08 -24.61 1.12
N LYS A 361 7.69 -23.88 2.05
CA LYS A 361 6.96 -23.05 3.01
C LYS A 361 6.28 -21.86 2.30
N ASN A 362 5.16 -21.41 2.84
CA ASN A 362 4.46 -20.22 2.33
C ASN A 362 5.22 -18.89 2.63
N PHE A 363 6.27 -18.95 3.47
CA PHE A 363 7.19 -17.86 3.76
C PHE A 363 8.61 -18.39 3.90
N PHE A 364 9.56 -17.79 3.18
CA PHE A 364 10.99 -18.08 3.33
C PHE A 364 11.86 -16.86 3.04
N GLU A 365 13.13 -16.96 3.40
CA GLU A 365 14.12 -15.88 3.24
C GLU A 365 15.17 -16.27 2.20
N ILE A 366 15.55 -15.30 1.39
CA ILE A 366 16.75 -15.32 0.55
C ILE A 366 17.65 -14.19 1.02
N LYS A 367 18.88 -14.54 1.40
CA LYS A 367 19.90 -13.54 1.75
C LYS A 367 20.96 -13.49 0.66
N ILE A 368 21.26 -12.29 0.19
CA ILE A 368 22.26 -11.99 -0.83
C ILE A 368 23.30 -11.09 -0.19
N ASN A 369 24.49 -11.62 0.00
CA ASN A 369 25.63 -10.87 0.51
C ASN A 369 26.48 -10.40 -0.66
N MET A 370 26.55 -9.09 -0.88
CA MET A 370 27.28 -8.49 -2.00
C MET A 370 28.75 -8.26 -1.70
N ASN A 371 29.17 -8.26 -0.43
CA ASN A 371 30.53 -7.99 0.02
C ASN A 371 31.19 -6.74 -0.58
N LEU A 372 30.38 -5.68 -0.87
CA LEU A 372 30.88 -4.43 -1.43
C LEU A 372 31.35 -3.46 -0.35
N THR A 373 30.67 -3.41 0.79
CA THR A 373 30.97 -2.52 1.92
C THR A 373 30.26 -3.01 3.18
N LYS A 374 30.76 -2.61 4.35
CA LYS A 374 30.02 -2.83 5.60
C LYS A 374 28.82 -1.86 5.64
N ALA A 375 27.62 -2.37 5.49
CA ALA A 375 26.38 -1.59 5.52
C ALA A 375 25.27 -2.36 6.25
N LYS A 376 24.25 -1.62 6.71
CA LYS A 376 23.04 -2.23 7.26
C LYS A 376 22.33 -3.05 6.21
N GLU A 377 21.59 -4.05 6.65
CA GLU A 377 20.74 -4.87 5.79
C GLU A 377 19.66 -4.01 5.11
N PHE A 378 19.41 -4.31 3.83
CA PHE A 378 18.25 -3.83 3.10
C PHE A 378 17.29 -4.99 2.89
N ILE A 379 16.03 -4.80 3.33
CA ILE A 379 14.99 -5.83 3.28
C ILE A 379 13.97 -5.43 2.22
N PHE A 380 13.61 -6.39 1.38
CA PHE A 380 12.55 -6.25 0.38
C PHE A 380 11.70 -7.52 0.36
N TYR A 381 10.39 -7.36 0.20
CA TYR A 381 9.47 -8.50 0.13
C TYR A 381 8.93 -8.68 -1.29
N THR A 382 8.78 -9.92 -1.72
CA THR A 382 8.14 -10.25 -2.98
C THR A 382 7.29 -11.52 -2.83
N THR A 383 6.62 -11.89 -3.91
CA THR A 383 5.78 -13.08 -3.97
C THR A 383 6.27 -14.00 -5.09
N ASP A 384 5.78 -15.24 -5.10
CA ASP A 384 5.90 -16.12 -6.27
C ASP A 384 5.03 -15.64 -7.43
N LEU A 385 5.15 -16.29 -8.59
CA LEU A 385 4.28 -16.12 -9.76
C LEU A 385 3.65 -17.46 -10.09
N SER A 386 2.37 -17.59 -9.76
CA SER A 386 1.60 -18.81 -9.97
C SER A 386 0.80 -18.79 -11.27
N LYS A 387 0.35 -19.96 -11.72
CA LYS A 387 -0.61 -20.09 -12.83
C LYS A 387 -1.89 -19.30 -12.54
N LYS A 388 -2.34 -19.28 -11.27
CA LYS A 388 -3.55 -18.58 -10.85
C LYS A 388 -3.44 -17.04 -11.05
N TYR A 389 -2.24 -16.45 -10.92
CA TYR A 389 -2.03 -15.03 -11.26
C TYR A 389 -2.38 -14.75 -12.73
N VAL A 390 -1.90 -15.59 -13.64
CA VAL A 390 -2.21 -15.48 -15.08
C VAL A 390 -3.70 -15.67 -15.34
N ASP A 391 -4.33 -16.68 -14.72
CA ASP A 391 -5.76 -16.95 -14.87
C ASP A 391 -6.64 -15.79 -14.41
N ILE A 392 -6.27 -15.10 -13.31
CA ILE A 392 -6.99 -13.94 -12.80
C ILE A 392 -6.84 -12.78 -13.78
N ASN A 393 -5.60 -12.42 -14.16
CA ASN A 393 -5.30 -11.22 -14.93
C ASN A 393 -5.66 -11.33 -16.43
N SER A 394 -5.74 -12.55 -16.98
CA SER A 394 -6.25 -12.76 -18.34
C SER A 394 -7.77 -12.58 -18.48
N LYS A 395 -8.51 -12.65 -17.37
CA LYS A 395 -9.99 -12.57 -17.35
C LYS A 395 -10.50 -11.26 -16.72
N TYR A 396 -9.68 -10.56 -15.96
CA TYR A 396 -10.05 -9.33 -15.28
C TYR A 396 -9.60 -8.13 -16.11
N LYS A 397 -10.55 -7.27 -16.45
CA LYS A 397 -10.26 -6.01 -17.15
C LYS A 397 -9.94 -4.94 -16.09
N THR A 398 -8.68 -4.52 -16.04
CA THR A 398 -8.22 -3.42 -15.20
C THR A 398 -8.33 -2.07 -15.90
#